data_e59b5fda2eb64d585f45a665dfd930ed
#
_entry.id   e59b5fda2eb64d585f45a665dfd930ed
#
_cell.length_a   1.000
_cell.length_b   1.000
_cell.length_c   1.000
_cell.angle_alpha   90.00
_cell.angle_beta   90.00
_cell.angle_gamma   90.00
#
_symmetry.space_group_name_H-M   'P 1'
#
loop_
_entity.id
_entity.type
_entity.pdbx_description
1 polymer ?
#
loop_
_entity_poly.entity_id
_entity_poly.type
_entity_poly.pdbx_seq_one_letter_code
_entity_poly.pdbx_strand_id
1 'polypeptide(L)'
;MRPMSRLPPFFAADGDRFVPSASARGPWSARHQHGGPPAALLARAFARHVGAEAQIARLTFDFLRPVPLAPLTIATRVVRAGAKVQRLAGTVLAEDGAAVIEATCLVMRVTPDRVAVPLDTLAPPAPPAESAPFELPFMSGDEGYHRAVEWRLAKGTWGRGPVAAWLRLRVPLVAGETPTPPLECLVAVADSASGVAVAVDPARATFVNGDLTIALHRAPAGEWVCLDAATTGEAHGIGLARARLWDTTGLVGRSLQTLLLEPRAGG
;
A
#
# COMPACT_ATOMS: atom_id res chain seq x y z
N MET A 1 31.42 -7.86 -5.17
CA MET A 1 30.07 -7.26 -5.08
C MET A 1 29.49 -7.30 -6.49
N ARG A 2 28.49 -8.16 -6.77
CA ARG A 2 27.77 -8.14 -8.06
C ARG A 2 27.14 -6.75 -8.22
N PRO A 3 27.22 -6.11 -9.39
CA PRO A 3 26.49 -4.88 -9.62
C PRO A 3 25.00 -5.21 -9.39
N MET A 4 24.33 -4.43 -8.53
CA MET A 4 22.89 -4.51 -8.39
C MET A 4 22.30 -4.21 -9.76
N SER A 5 21.74 -5.24 -10.42
CA SER A 5 20.98 -5.03 -11.65
C SER A 5 19.87 -4.03 -11.30
N ARG A 6 19.72 -3.00 -12.12
CA ARG A 6 18.70 -1.97 -11.91
C ARG A 6 17.33 -2.66 -11.93
N LEU A 7 16.64 -2.70 -10.80
CA LEU A 7 15.32 -3.32 -10.70
C LEU A 7 14.36 -2.64 -11.69
N PRO A 8 13.52 -3.41 -12.41
CA PRO A 8 12.56 -2.84 -13.34
C PRO A 8 11.43 -2.11 -12.57
N PRO A 9 10.75 -1.12 -13.21
CA PRO A 9 9.51 -0.54 -12.69
C PRO A 9 8.49 -1.60 -12.31
N PHE A 10 7.53 -1.28 -11.42
CA PHE A 10 6.48 -2.25 -11.07
C PHE A 10 5.68 -2.66 -12.29
N PHE A 11 5.32 -1.69 -13.15
CA PHE A 11 4.52 -1.93 -14.35
C PHE A 11 5.11 -1.21 -15.57
N ALA A 12 4.90 -1.82 -16.74
CA ALA A 12 4.99 -1.16 -18.03
C ALA A 12 3.59 -0.97 -18.60
N ALA A 13 3.28 0.22 -19.14
CA ALA A 13 2.03 0.46 -19.84
C ALA A 13 2.10 -0.16 -21.25
N ASP A 14 1.04 -0.89 -21.64
CA ASP A 14 0.85 -1.48 -22.96
C ASP A 14 -0.61 -1.24 -23.39
N GLY A 15 -0.85 -0.12 -24.07
CA GLY A 15 -2.20 0.35 -24.38
C GLY A 15 -2.98 0.69 -23.10
N ASP A 16 -4.08 0.00 -22.86
CA ASP A 16 -4.92 0.11 -21.68
C ASP A 16 -4.52 -0.87 -20.55
N ARG A 17 -3.50 -1.70 -20.78
CA ARG A 17 -3.01 -2.71 -19.85
C ARG A 17 -1.76 -2.25 -19.13
N PHE A 18 -1.57 -2.81 -17.95
CA PHE A 18 -0.38 -2.67 -17.11
C PHE A 18 0.29 -4.03 -16.97
N VAL A 19 1.45 -4.20 -17.59
CA VAL A 19 2.25 -5.43 -17.57
C VAL A 19 3.16 -5.40 -16.35
N PRO A 20 2.97 -6.29 -15.33
CA PRO A 20 3.80 -6.31 -14.16
C PRO A 20 5.20 -6.85 -14.45
N SER A 21 6.18 -6.34 -13.74
CA SER A 21 7.53 -6.91 -13.70
C SER A 21 7.70 -7.81 -12.46
N ALA A 22 8.89 -8.43 -12.36
CA ALA A 22 9.27 -9.17 -11.16
C ALA A 22 9.25 -8.31 -9.89
N SER A 23 9.42 -6.97 -9.99
CA SER A 23 9.32 -6.04 -8.85
C SER A 23 7.95 -6.05 -8.16
N ALA A 24 6.88 -6.44 -8.85
CA ALA A 24 5.54 -6.52 -8.28
C ALA A 24 5.27 -7.84 -7.53
N ARG A 25 6.14 -8.85 -7.65
CA ARG A 25 5.93 -10.18 -7.04
C ARG A 25 5.85 -10.10 -5.53
N GLY A 26 4.79 -10.72 -4.98
CA GLY A 26 4.53 -10.82 -3.54
C GLY A 26 5.27 -11.99 -2.85
N PRO A 27 5.14 -12.11 -1.52
CA PRO A 27 5.86 -13.12 -0.73
C PRO A 27 5.22 -14.52 -0.78
N TRP A 28 3.94 -14.61 -1.14
CA TRP A 28 3.18 -15.85 -0.96
C TRP A 28 3.30 -16.83 -2.13
N SER A 29 3.53 -16.31 -3.33
CA SER A 29 3.64 -17.13 -4.55
C SER A 29 4.45 -16.41 -5.62
N ALA A 30 5.27 -17.16 -6.36
CA ALA A 30 6.00 -16.63 -7.50
C ALA A 30 5.08 -16.15 -8.65
N ARG A 31 3.81 -16.60 -8.65
CA ARG A 31 2.81 -16.27 -9.68
C ARG A 31 1.89 -15.11 -9.30
N HIS A 32 2.01 -14.55 -8.09
CA HIS A 32 1.13 -13.50 -7.60
C HIS A 32 1.88 -12.23 -7.23
N GLN A 33 1.23 -11.11 -7.42
CA GLN A 33 1.71 -9.79 -7.01
C GLN A 33 1.49 -9.57 -5.52
N HIS A 34 2.26 -8.65 -4.91
CA HIS A 34 1.91 -7.95 -3.68
C HIS A 34 0.72 -7.04 -3.98
N GLY A 35 -0.26 -6.96 -3.07
CA GLY A 35 -1.50 -6.20 -3.30
C GLY A 35 -1.31 -4.69 -3.44
N GLY A 36 -0.25 -4.13 -2.85
CA GLY A 36 0.03 -2.69 -2.85
C GLY A 36 0.21 -2.06 -4.25
N PRO A 37 1.11 -2.56 -5.11
CA PRO A 37 1.30 -1.99 -6.44
C PRO A 37 0.02 -1.96 -7.31
N PRO A 38 -0.80 -3.03 -7.46
CA PRO A 38 -2.05 -2.94 -8.22
C PRO A 38 -3.10 -2.04 -7.55
N ALA A 39 -3.15 -1.96 -6.21
CA ALA A 39 -3.99 -0.97 -5.51
C ALA A 39 -3.54 0.47 -5.82
N ALA A 40 -2.24 0.73 -5.96
CA ALA A 40 -1.71 2.03 -6.36
C ALA A 40 -2.09 2.41 -7.81
N LEU A 41 -2.21 1.45 -8.74
CA LEU A 41 -2.76 1.73 -10.07
C LEU A 41 -4.21 2.23 -10.01
N LEU A 42 -5.05 1.66 -9.12
CA LEU A 42 -6.41 2.18 -8.89
C LEU A 42 -6.39 3.57 -8.29
N ALA A 43 -5.53 3.85 -7.30
CA ALA A 43 -5.38 5.17 -6.72
C ALA A 43 -4.97 6.21 -7.79
N ARG A 44 -4.04 5.85 -8.68
CA ARG A 44 -3.62 6.64 -9.84
C ARG A 44 -4.80 6.91 -10.79
N ALA A 45 -5.61 5.91 -11.07
CA ALA A 45 -6.79 6.08 -11.93
C ALA A 45 -7.85 6.96 -11.27
N PHE A 46 -8.09 6.83 -9.96
CA PHE A 46 -8.99 7.70 -9.21
C PHE A 46 -8.51 9.14 -9.16
N ALA A 47 -7.20 9.37 -9.01
CA ALA A 47 -6.62 10.72 -8.96
C ALA A 47 -6.93 11.56 -10.21
N ARG A 48 -7.14 10.92 -11.38
CA ARG A 48 -7.52 11.60 -12.63
C ARG A 48 -8.92 12.22 -12.59
N HIS A 49 -9.79 11.79 -11.65
CA HIS A 49 -11.12 12.34 -11.44
C HIS A 49 -11.16 13.45 -10.37
N VAL A 50 -10.02 13.74 -9.72
CA VAL A 50 -9.96 14.69 -8.60
C VAL A 50 -9.58 16.07 -9.13
N GLY A 51 -10.45 17.05 -8.91
CA GLY A 51 -10.17 18.44 -9.25
C GLY A 51 -9.20 19.11 -8.28
N ALA A 52 -8.67 20.28 -8.66
CA ALA A 52 -7.65 21.00 -7.88
C ALA A 52 -8.09 21.40 -6.46
N GLU A 53 -9.40 21.62 -6.25
CA GLU A 53 -9.98 21.99 -4.95
C GLU A 53 -10.51 20.78 -4.16
N ALA A 54 -9.98 19.58 -4.42
CA ALA A 54 -10.43 18.37 -3.77
C ALA A 54 -9.24 17.43 -3.50
N GLN A 55 -9.44 16.50 -2.56
CA GLN A 55 -8.49 15.43 -2.30
C GLN A 55 -9.21 14.09 -2.09
N ILE A 56 -8.50 13.02 -2.30
CA ILE A 56 -8.92 11.69 -1.88
C ILE A 56 -8.83 11.62 -0.36
N ALA A 57 -10.00 11.41 0.29
CA ALA A 57 -10.11 11.32 1.74
C ALA A 57 -10.18 9.87 2.23
N ARG A 58 -10.63 8.92 1.38
CA ARG A 58 -10.63 7.50 1.70
C ARG A 58 -10.53 6.65 0.44
N LEU A 59 -9.76 5.58 0.54
CA LEU A 59 -9.71 4.47 -0.39
C LEU A 59 -10.02 3.18 0.38
N THR A 60 -10.87 2.32 -0.19
CA THR A 60 -11.12 0.97 0.31
C THR A 60 -10.95 0.01 -0.84
N PHE A 61 -10.15 -1.02 -0.65
CA PHE A 61 -9.84 -2.06 -1.62
C PHE A 61 -10.28 -3.40 -1.05
N ASP A 62 -11.06 -4.16 -1.79
CA ASP A 62 -11.44 -5.55 -1.51
C ASP A 62 -10.63 -6.45 -2.44
N PHE A 63 -9.78 -7.31 -1.88
CA PHE A 63 -8.98 -8.28 -2.62
C PHE A 63 -9.79 -9.55 -2.82
N LEU A 64 -10.45 -9.66 -3.99
CA LEU A 64 -11.38 -10.75 -4.29
C LEU A 64 -10.67 -12.08 -4.51
N ARG A 65 -9.43 -12.03 -4.99
CA ARG A 65 -8.55 -13.18 -5.22
C ARG A 65 -7.09 -12.74 -5.32
N PRO A 66 -6.11 -13.68 -5.25
CA PRO A 66 -4.71 -13.36 -5.46
C PRO A 66 -4.49 -12.69 -6.81
N VAL A 67 -3.82 -11.53 -6.83
CA VAL A 67 -3.56 -10.76 -8.06
C VAL A 67 -2.48 -11.48 -8.87
N PRO A 68 -2.75 -11.92 -10.12
CA PRO A 68 -1.77 -12.67 -10.91
C PRO A 68 -0.60 -11.77 -11.33
N LEU A 69 0.60 -12.35 -11.47
CA LEU A 69 1.75 -11.68 -12.09
C LEU A 69 1.63 -11.73 -13.62
N ALA A 70 0.55 -11.12 -14.12
CA ALA A 70 0.13 -11.08 -15.52
C ALA A 70 -0.48 -9.70 -15.82
N PRO A 71 -0.71 -9.32 -17.09
CA PRO A 71 -1.29 -8.03 -17.45
C PRO A 71 -2.62 -7.75 -16.75
N LEU A 72 -2.81 -6.50 -16.32
CA LEU A 72 -3.98 -6.01 -15.61
C LEU A 72 -4.61 -4.85 -16.38
N THR A 73 -5.94 -4.73 -16.32
CA THR A 73 -6.68 -3.57 -16.81
C THR A 73 -7.36 -2.86 -15.63
N ILE A 74 -7.37 -1.53 -15.67
CA ILE A 74 -7.97 -0.70 -14.62
C ILE A 74 -9.21 0.00 -15.17
N ALA A 75 -10.35 -0.23 -14.54
CA ALA A 75 -11.60 0.46 -14.84
C ALA A 75 -12.04 1.33 -13.66
N THR A 76 -12.47 2.56 -13.93
CA THR A 76 -13.00 3.46 -12.90
C THR A 76 -14.26 4.16 -13.40
N ARG A 77 -15.17 4.48 -12.46
CA ARG A 77 -16.40 5.22 -12.76
C ARG A 77 -16.78 6.16 -11.62
N VAL A 78 -17.45 7.24 -11.97
CA VAL A 78 -18.10 8.11 -11.00
C VAL A 78 -19.41 7.45 -10.56
N VAL A 79 -19.52 7.14 -9.26
CA VAL A 79 -20.77 6.61 -8.66
C VAL A 79 -21.71 7.73 -8.28
N ARG A 80 -21.13 8.79 -7.71
CA ARG A 80 -21.88 10.00 -7.33
C ARG A 80 -20.99 11.22 -7.53
N ALA A 81 -21.40 12.10 -8.44
CA ALA A 81 -20.84 13.43 -8.55
C ALA A 81 -21.42 14.36 -7.47
N GLY A 82 -20.62 15.28 -6.95
CA GLY A 82 -21.09 16.28 -6.00
C GLY A 82 -20.03 17.33 -5.72
N ALA A 83 -20.46 18.58 -5.52
CA ALA A 83 -19.56 19.72 -5.33
C ALA A 83 -18.68 19.63 -4.05
N LYS A 84 -19.14 18.97 -3.00
CA LYS A 84 -18.42 18.85 -1.72
C LYS A 84 -17.88 17.42 -1.48
N VAL A 85 -18.63 16.44 -1.96
CA VAL A 85 -18.33 15.01 -1.75
C VAL A 85 -18.63 14.26 -3.03
N GLN A 86 -17.65 13.54 -3.56
CA GLN A 86 -17.75 12.69 -4.73
C GLN A 86 -17.42 11.25 -4.34
N ARG A 87 -18.05 10.28 -4.98
CA ARG A 87 -17.75 8.86 -4.82
C ARG A 87 -17.38 8.24 -6.16
N LEU A 88 -16.29 7.50 -6.16
CA LEU A 88 -15.83 6.74 -7.31
C LEU A 88 -15.83 5.24 -6.94
N ALA A 89 -15.94 4.40 -7.94
CA ALA A 89 -15.69 2.98 -7.86
C ALA A 89 -14.70 2.57 -8.95
N GLY A 90 -13.92 1.54 -8.70
CA GLY A 90 -12.94 1.02 -9.64
C GLY A 90 -12.70 -0.46 -9.45
N THR A 91 -12.18 -1.10 -10.49
CA THR A 91 -11.90 -2.53 -10.53
C THR A 91 -10.57 -2.77 -11.22
N VAL A 92 -9.77 -3.67 -10.67
CA VAL A 92 -8.64 -4.28 -11.37
C VAL A 92 -9.12 -5.58 -11.98
N LEU A 93 -8.97 -5.71 -13.30
CA LEU A 93 -9.32 -6.89 -14.06
C LEU A 93 -8.05 -7.65 -14.43
N ALA A 94 -8.06 -8.97 -14.25
CA ALA A 94 -7.06 -9.87 -14.80
C ALA A 94 -7.27 -10.06 -16.31
N GLU A 95 -6.32 -10.70 -16.98
CA GLU A 95 -6.32 -10.90 -18.43
C GLU A 95 -7.54 -11.71 -18.93
N ASP A 96 -8.10 -12.60 -18.09
CA ASP A 96 -9.33 -13.36 -18.37
C ASP A 96 -10.62 -12.54 -18.15
N GLY A 97 -10.50 -11.24 -17.82
CA GLY A 97 -11.63 -10.35 -17.53
C GLY A 97 -12.18 -10.48 -16.11
N ALA A 98 -11.62 -11.35 -15.27
CA ALA A 98 -12.09 -11.53 -13.90
C ALA A 98 -11.64 -10.37 -13.01
N ALA A 99 -12.54 -9.87 -12.17
CA ALA A 99 -12.19 -8.89 -11.14
C ALA A 99 -11.30 -9.54 -10.07
N VAL A 100 -10.14 -8.90 -9.78
CA VAL A 100 -9.20 -9.33 -8.75
C VAL A 100 -9.15 -8.36 -7.58
N ILE A 101 -9.42 -7.07 -7.82
CA ILE A 101 -9.61 -6.05 -6.78
C ILE A 101 -10.82 -5.21 -7.15
N GLU A 102 -11.72 -4.98 -6.21
CA GLU A 102 -12.71 -3.92 -6.26
C GLU A 102 -12.33 -2.80 -5.29
N ALA A 103 -12.64 -1.55 -5.66
CA ALA A 103 -12.31 -0.43 -4.80
C ALA A 103 -13.37 0.66 -4.84
N THR A 104 -13.49 1.37 -3.70
CA THR A 104 -14.25 2.61 -3.60
C THR A 104 -13.33 3.75 -3.18
N CYS A 105 -13.61 4.94 -3.73
CA CYS A 105 -12.87 6.15 -3.40
C CYS A 105 -13.85 7.25 -2.97
N LEU A 106 -13.53 7.90 -1.85
CA LEU A 106 -14.21 9.08 -1.36
C LEU A 106 -13.34 10.30 -1.63
N VAL A 107 -13.84 11.22 -2.44
CA VAL A 107 -13.21 12.52 -2.71
C VAL A 107 -13.97 13.60 -1.96
N MET A 108 -13.24 14.50 -1.30
CA MET A 108 -13.81 15.60 -0.54
C MET A 108 -13.19 16.93 -0.98
N ARG A 109 -14.01 17.97 -1.01
CA ARG A 109 -13.54 19.33 -1.31
C ARG A 109 -12.63 19.83 -0.20
N VAL A 110 -11.52 20.44 -0.58
CA VAL A 110 -10.59 21.16 0.29
C VAL A 110 -10.90 22.65 0.20
N THR A 111 -11.00 23.32 1.33
CA THR A 111 -11.12 24.77 1.42
C THR A 111 -10.14 25.22 2.50
N PRO A 112 -9.07 25.95 2.16
CA PRO A 112 -8.11 26.46 3.14
C PRO A 112 -8.81 27.29 4.22
N ASP A 113 -8.30 27.20 5.46
CA ASP A 113 -8.71 27.99 6.63
C ASP A 113 -10.23 28.00 6.93
N ARG A 114 -10.93 26.94 6.52
CA ARG A 114 -12.37 26.85 6.70
C ARG A 114 -12.81 26.71 8.15
N VAL A 115 -12.04 25.98 8.94
CA VAL A 115 -12.27 25.75 10.37
C VAL A 115 -10.94 25.71 11.12
N ALA A 116 -10.91 26.31 12.30
CA ALA A 116 -9.80 26.12 13.21
C ALA A 116 -9.87 24.73 13.82
N VAL A 117 -8.80 23.95 13.68
CA VAL A 117 -8.70 22.60 14.26
C VAL A 117 -7.46 22.56 15.16
N PRO A 118 -7.57 22.06 16.41
CA PRO A 118 -6.38 21.80 17.24
C PRO A 118 -5.43 20.86 16.52
N LEU A 119 -4.14 21.15 16.56
CA LEU A 119 -3.13 20.27 15.98
C LEU A 119 -3.06 18.94 16.75
N ASP A 120 -2.92 17.85 16.02
CA ASP A 120 -2.62 16.54 16.63
C ASP A 120 -1.22 16.62 17.28
N THR A 121 -1.15 16.25 18.57
CA THR A 121 0.07 16.29 19.38
C THR A 121 0.82 14.96 19.36
N LEU A 122 0.46 14.01 18.49
CA LEU A 122 1.18 12.75 18.39
C LEU A 122 2.63 13.00 17.96
N ALA A 123 3.56 12.45 18.74
CA ALA A 123 4.98 12.50 18.39
C ALA A 123 5.23 11.65 17.13
N PRO A 124 5.88 12.21 16.10
CA PRO A 124 6.23 11.46 14.91
C PRO A 124 7.28 10.38 15.23
N PRO A 125 7.33 9.28 14.44
CA PRO A 125 8.46 8.36 14.49
C PRO A 125 9.80 9.07 14.15
N ALA A 126 10.93 8.47 14.57
CA ALA A 126 12.25 8.96 14.16
C ALA A 126 12.31 9.07 12.63
N PRO A 127 12.92 10.15 12.08
CA PRO A 127 12.92 10.38 10.64
C PRO A 127 13.69 9.29 9.87
N PRO A 128 13.49 9.14 8.55
CA PRO A 128 14.14 8.09 7.77
C PRO A 128 15.67 8.11 7.86
N ALA A 129 16.28 9.31 7.95
CA ALA A 129 17.73 9.46 8.05
C ALA A 129 18.32 8.87 9.35
N GLU A 130 17.54 8.87 10.44
CA GLU A 130 17.91 8.35 11.76
C GLU A 130 17.43 6.89 11.98
N SER A 131 16.67 6.34 11.04
CA SER A 131 16.11 5.00 11.11
C SER A 131 17.06 3.97 10.50
N ALA A 132 17.20 2.80 11.13
CA ALA A 132 18.11 1.76 10.68
C ALA A 132 17.61 1.07 9.39
N PRO A 133 18.50 0.72 8.43
CA PRO A 133 18.13 -0.15 7.33
C PRO A 133 17.48 -1.44 7.84
N PHE A 134 16.43 -1.89 7.17
CA PHE A 134 15.64 -3.04 7.57
C PHE A 134 15.29 -3.91 6.36
N GLU A 135 15.28 -5.21 6.54
CA GLU A 135 14.79 -6.18 5.57
C GLU A 135 13.77 -7.08 6.26
N LEU A 136 12.69 -7.43 5.54
CA LEU A 136 11.67 -8.34 6.07
C LEU A 136 12.23 -9.76 6.11
N PRO A 137 12.37 -10.40 7.30
CA PRO A 137 13.09 -11.68 7.43
C PRO A 137 12.44 -12.86 6.69
N PHE A 138 11.13 -12.78 6.39
CA PHE A 138 10.40 -13.86 5.70
C PHE A 138 10.38 -13.71 4.17
N MET A 139 10.97 -12.63 3.65
CA MET A 139 11.08 -12.39 2.21
C MET A 139 12.51 -12.61 1.77
N SER A 140 12.70 -13.42 0.75
CA SER A 140 14.01 -13.82 0.26
C SER A 140 14.11 -13.70 -1.28
N GLY A 141 15.33 -13.81 -1.79
CA GLY A 141 15.63 -13.69 -3.23
C GLY A 141 16.04 -12.29 -3.64
N ASP A 142 16.49 -12.15 -4.88
CA ASP A 142 17.06 -10.92 -5.45
C ASP A 142 16.01 -10.06 -6.14
N GLU A 143 14.78 -10.57 -6.32
CA GLU A 143 13.69 -9.92 -7.01
C GLU A 143 12.39 -9.98 -6.21
N GLY A 144 11.52 -9.01 -6.39
CA GLY A 144 10.20 -8.95 -5.76
C GLY A 144 9.96 -7.59 -5.10
N TYR A 145 8.75 -7.44 -4.58
CA TYR A 145 8.30 -6.22 -3.93
C TYR A 145 9.24 -5.76 -2.82
N HIS A 146 9.76 -6.68 -2.01
CA HIS A 146 10.67 -6.38 -0.90
C HIS A 146 11.99 -5.75 -1.36
N ARG A 147 12.45 -6.02 -2.57
CA ARG A 147 13.67 -5.42 -3.16
C ARG A 147 13.36 -4.10 -3.85
N ALA A 148 12.15 -3.97 -4.42
CA ALA A 148 11.68 -2.76 -5.07
C ALA A 148 11.29 -1.64 -4.10
N VAL A 149 11.22 -1.94 -2.79
CA VAL A 149 10.97 -1.00 -1.70
C VAL A 149 12.19 -0.90 -0.80
N GLU A 150 12.55 0.30 -0.39
CA GLU A 150 13.52 0.56 0.67
C GLU A 150 12.79 0.56 2.02
N TRP A 151 13.38 -0.10 3.01
CA TRP A 151 12.82 -0.27 4.34
C TRP A 151 13.77 0.28 5.39
N ARG A 152 13.25 1.03 6.36
CA ARG A 152 14.02 1.52 7.52
C ARG A 152 13.20 1.39 8.79
N LEU A 153 13.74 0.75 9.80
CA LEU A 153 13.10 0.56 11.10
C LEU A 153 13.26 1.81 11.95
N ALA A 154 12.15 2.48 12.27
CA ALA A 154 12.12 3.68 13.10
C ALA A 154 11.86 3.36 14.57
N LYS A 155 11.07 2.31 14.88
CA LYS A 155 10.70 1.95 16.25
C LYS A 155 10.25 0.50 16.34
N GLY A 156 10.48 -0.12 17.51
CA GLY A 156 10.03 -1.47 17.84
C GLY A 156 11.02 -2.55 17.40
N THR A 157 10.60 -3.80 17.57
CA THR A 157 11.33 -4.99 17.15
C THR A 157 10.40 -5.85 16.32
N TRP A 158 10.79 -6.19 15.11
CA TRP A 158 9.99 -7.01 14.22
C TRP A 158 9.65 -8.36 14.87
N GLY A 159 8.39 -8.81 14.73
CA GLY A 159 7.87 -10.01 15.39
C GLY A 159 7.56 -9.86 16.88
N ARG A 160 7.66 -8.67 17.44
CA ARG A 160 7.40 -8.40 18.86
C ARG A 160 6.52 -7.16 19.07
N GLY A 161 5.26 -7.25 18.63
CA GLY A 161 4.26 -6.21 18.84
C GLY A 161 4.36 -5.03 17.86
N PRO A 162 4.02 -3.80 18.29
CA PRO A 162 3.97 -2.64 17.40
C PRO A 162 5.34 -2.26 16.82
N VAL A 163 5.36 -1.95 15.53
CA VAL A 163 6.57 -1.56 14.77
C VAL A 163 6.27 -0.34 13.93
N ALA A 164 7.18 0.63 13.91
CA ALA A 164 7.16 1.71 12.94
C ALA A 164 8.33 1.55 11.95
N ALA A 165 8.01 1.52 10.66
CA ALA A 165 8.99 1.43 9.60
C ALA A 165 8.69 2.43 8.48
N TRP A 166 9.73 3.09 7.98
CA TRP A 166 9.70 3.93 6.80
C TRP A 166 9.90 3.09 5.54
N LEU A 167 9.08 3.35 4.55
CA LEU A 167 9.11 2.68 3.26
C LEU A 167 9.20 3.72 2.14
N ARG A 168 10.00 3.41 1.10
CA ARG A 168 10.14 4.23 -0.10
C ARG A 168 10.26 3.33 -1.33
N LEU A 169 9.58 3.66 -2.40
CA LEU A 169 9.74 2.95 -3.67
C LEU A 169 11.13 3.23 -4.25
N ARG A 170 11.87 2.18 -4.63
CA ARG A 170 13.17 2.27 -5.31
C ARG A 170 13.02 2.35 -6.82
N VAL A 171 11.85 1.97 -7.32
CA VAL A 171 11.51 1.96 -8.74
C VAL A 171 10.17 2.66 -8.94
N PRO A 172 9.91 3.28 -10.10
CA PRO A 172 8.62 3.90 -10.36
C PRO A 172 7.49 2.88 -10.41
N LEU A 173 6.27 3.34 -10.10
CA LEU A 173 5.06 2.52 -10.23
C LEU A 173 4.85 2.11 -11.69
N VAL A 174 4.92 3.08 -12.61
CA VAL A 174 4.79 2.85 -14.04
C VAL A 174 6.03 3.34 -14.76
N ALA A 175 6.52 2.56 -15.72
CA ALA A 175 7.70 2.88 -16.52
C ALA A 175 7.54 4.24 -17.20
N GLY A 176 8.58 5.06 -17.12
CA GLY A 176 8.59 6.41 -17.72
C GLY A 176 7.90 7.49 -16.87
N GLU A 177 7.24 7.13 -15.76
CA GLU A 177 6.59 8.07 -14.86
C GLU A 177 7.43 8.27 -13.58
N THR A 178 8.25 9.31 -13.56
CA THR A 178 9.16 9.62 -12.45
C THR A 178 9.14 11.12 -12.13
N PRO A 179 9.00 11.52 -10.85
CA PRO A 179 8.79 10.68 -9.67
C PRO A 179 7.36 10.09 -9.61
N THR A 180 7.22 8.94 -8.94
CA THR A 180 5.88 8.41 -8.62
C THR A 180 5.16 9.37 -7.67
N PRO A 181 3.90 9.77 -7.95
CA PRO A 181 3.15 10.69 -7.10
C PRO A 181 3.02 10.18 -5.65
N PRO A 182 3.04 11.08 -4.63
CA PRO A 182 3.03 10.68 -3.21
C PRO A 182 1.86 9.80 -2.80
N LEU A 183 0.65 10.01 -3.36
CA LEU A 183 -0.51 9.17 -3.09
C LEU A 183 -0.29 7.74 -3.57
N GLU A 184 0.29 7.57 -4.75
CA GLU A 184 0.58 6.26 -5.33
C GLU A 184 1.67 5.54 -4.51
N CYS A 185 2.71 6.28 -4.06
CA CYS A 185 3.72 5.76 -3.14
C CYS A 185 3.08 5.26 -1.84
N LEU A 186 2.22 6.08 -1.23
CA LEU A 186 1.54 5.74 0.02
C LEU A 186 0.68 4.49 -0.13
N VAL A 187 -0.13 4.39 -1.18
CA VAL A 187 -1.01 3.22 -1.41
C VAL A 187 -0.19 1.97 -1.68
N ALA A 188 0.87 2.08 -2.50
CA ALA A 188 1.74 0.94 -2.81
C ALA A 188 2.39 0.32 -1.57
N VAL A 189 2.68 1.11 -0.53
CA VAL A 189 3.32 0.61 0.68
C VAL A 189 2.35 0.35 1.84
N ALA A 190 1.16 0.97 1.86
CA ALA A 190 0.19 0.81 2.96
C ALA A 190 -0.27 -0.63 3.16
N ASP A 191 -0.31 -1.41 2.08
CA ASP A 191 -0.61 -2.85 2.09
C ASP A 191 0.42 -3.69 2.89
N SER A 192 1.58 -3.12 3.22
CA SER A 192 2.62 -3.81 3.99
C SER A 192 2.44 -3.74 5.51
N ALA A 193 1.38 -3.12 6.03
CA ALA A 193 1.23 -2.89 7.47
C ALA A 193 1.24 -4.19 8.29
N SER A 194 0.59 -5.24 7.82
CA SER A 194 0.61 -6.58 8.46
C SER A 194 1.98 -7.25 8.42
N GLY A 195 2.79 -7.00 7.38
CA GLY A 195 4.16 -7.50 7.26
C GLY A 195 5.17 -6.71 8.11
N VAL A 196 4.93 -5.40 8.31
CA VAL A 196 5.74 -4.53 9.19
C VAL A 196 5.55 -4.94 10.64
N ALA A 197 4.30 -5.13 11.10
CA ALA A 197 3.98 -5.52 12.48
C ALA A 197 3.31 -6.89 12.49
N VAL A 198 4.07 -7.93 12.18
CA VAL A 198 3.57 -9.30 12.06
C VAL A 198 3.10 -9.85 13.42
N ALA A 199 1.93 -10.50 13.44
CA ALA A 199 1.34 -11.11 14.64
C ALA A 199 1.59 -12.62 14.75
N VAL A 200 2.00 -13.28 13.67
CA VAL A 200 2.26 -14.73 13.61
C VAL A 200 3.66 -15.00 13.06
N ASP A 201 4.23 -16.15 13.37
CA ASP A 201 5.49 -16.57 12.76
C ASP A 201 5.26 -16.90 11.26
N PRO A 202 5.86 -16.17 10.31
CA PRO A 202 5.66 -16.42 8.89
C PRO A 202 6.21 -17.77 8.40
N ALA A 203 7.08 -18.42 9.16
CA ALA A 203 7.52 -19.77 8.86
C ALA A 203 6.42 -20.82 9.12
N ARG A 204 5.49 -20.52 10.03
CA ARG A 204 4.45 -21.45 10.51
C ARG A 204 3.05 -21.11 10.03
N ALA A 205 2.79 -19.83 9.71
CA ALA A 205 1.47 -19.36 9.29
C ALA A 205 1.56 -18.31 8.19
N THR A 206 0.53 -18.23 7.38
CA THR A 206 0.28 -17.13 6.44
C THR A 206 -0.62 -16.08 7.09
N PHE A 207 -0.54 -14.84 6.62
CA PHE A 207 -1.39 -13.73 7.03
C PHE A 207 -1.73 -12.92 5.77
N VAL A 208 -2.86 -13.23 5.18
CA VAL A 208 -3.30 -12.63 3.92
C VAL A 208 -4.44 -11.66 4.22
N ASN A 209 -4.33 -10.43 3.74
CA ASN A 209 -5.40 -9.47 3.91
C ASN A 209 -6.47 -9.63 2.82
N GLY A 210 -7.74 -9.63 3.25
CA GLY A 210 -8.90 -9.61 2.37
C GLY A 210 -9.27 -8.20 1.90
N ASP A 211 -8.82 -7.18 2.64
CA ASP A 211 -9.12 -5.78 2.36
C ASP A 211 -7.96 -4.85 2.73
N LEU A 212 -8.04 -3.60 2.27
CA LEU A 212 -7.22 -2.49 2.74
C LEU A 212 -8.07 -1.21 2.70
N THR A 213 -8.28 -0.60 3.86
CA THR A 213 -8.88 0.73 3.95
C THR A 213 -7.82 1.76 4.34
N ILE A 214 -7.75 2.87 3.61
CA ILE A 214 -6.87 4.02 3.86
C ILE A 214 -7.74 5.27 4.02
N ALA A 215 -7.70 5.93 5.16
CA ALA A 215 -8.36 7.20 5.43
C ALA A 215 -7.32 8.31 5.60
N LEU A 216 -7.47 9.40 4.86
CA LEU A 216 -6.52 10.51 4.79
C LEU A 216 -7.21 11.79 5.24
N HIS A 217 -6.60 12.54 6.15
CA HIS A 217 -7.06 13.88 6.53
C HIS A 217 -6.32 15.00 5.78
N ARG A 218 -5.18 14.69 5.15
CA ARG A 218 -4.49 15.55 4.19
C ARG A 218 -3.87 14.75 3.06
N ALA A 219 -3.52 15.40 1.97
CA ALA A 219 -2.75 14.77 0.89
C ALA A 219 -1.34 14.40 1.39
N PRO A 220 -0.81 13.22 1.01
CA PRO A 220 0.58 12.84 1.32
C PRO A 220 1.58 13.68 0.52
N ALA A 221 2.78 13.82 1.06
CA ALA A 221 3.89 14.56 0.45
C ALA A 221 5.19 13.72 0.46
N GLY A 222 6.04 13.94 -0.56
CA GLY A 222 7.34 13.27 -0.68
C GLY A 222 7.25 11.79 -1.03
N GLU A 223 8.37 11.09 -0.87
CA GLU A 223 8.53 9.69 -1.30
C GLU A 223 8.51 8.70 -0.12
N TRP A 224 8.76 9.18 1.10
CA TRP A 224 8.82 8.36 2.30
C TRP A 224 7.47 8.29 2.99
N VAL A 225 7.06 7.07 3.31
CA VAL A 225 5.84 6.77 4.09
C VAL A 225 6.23 5.91 5.28
N CYS A 226 5.88 6.33 6.50
CA CYS A 226 6.02 5.47 7.67
C CYS A 226 4.70 4.78 7.99
N LEU A 227 4.80 3.48 8.19
CA LEU A 227 3.74 2.64 8.74
C LEU A 227 4.05 2.42 10.23
N ASP A 228 3.41 3.18 11.12
CA ASP A 228 3.42 2.93 12.57
C ASP A 228 2.30 1.94 12.86
N ALA A 229 2.62 0.65 12.75
CA ALA A 229 1.71 -0.46 12.64
C ALA A 229 1.61 -1.31 13.90
N ALA A 230 0.44 -1.92 14.09
CA ALA A 230 0.19 -2.96 15.07
C ALA A 230 -0.82 -3.97 14.52
N THR A 231 -0.57 -5.25 14.75
CA THR A 231 -1.45 -6.33 14.33
C THR A 231 -1.90 -7.13 15.55
N THR A 232 -3.18 -7.46 15.60
CA THR A 232 -3.80 -8.37 16.57
C THR A 232 -4.37 -9.56 15.81
N GLY A 233 -4.20 -10.75 16.32
CA GLY A 233 -4.75 -11.99 15.75
C GLY A 233 -5.44 -12.83 16.81
N GLU A 234 -6.45 -13.58 16.40
CA GLU A 234 -7.19 -14.51 17.23
C GLU A 234 -6.94 -15.95 16.80
N ALA A 235 -7.03 -16.87 17.74
CA ALA A 235 -6.75 -18.30 17.51
C ALA A 235 -7.67 -18.96 16.47
N HIS A 236 -8.85 -18.38 16.22
CA HIS A 236 -9.78 -18.85 15.19
C HIS A 236 -9.43 -18.38 13.76
N GLY A 237 -8.30 -17.66 13.58
CA GLY A 237 -7.76 -17.35 12.25
C GLY A 237 -8.14 -15.97 11.69
N ILE A 238 -8.75 -15.08 12.49
CA ILE A 238 -9.00 -13.70 12.06
C ILE A 238 -7.98 -12.77 12.73
N GLY A 239 -7.39 -11.87 11.94
CA GLY A 239 -6.51 -10.82 12.45
C GLY A 239 -6.88 -9.44 11.93
N LEU A 240 -6.36 -8.42 12.59
CA LEU A 240 -6.54 -7.02 12.24
C LEU A 240 -5.20 -6.30 12.32
N ALA A 241 -4.74 -5.78 11.18
CA ALA A 241 -3.59 -4.88 11.13
C ALA A 241 -4.07 -3.43 10.98
N ARG A 242 -3.52 -2.53 11.78
CA ARG A 242 -3.76 -1.10 11.72
C ARG A 242 -2.47 -0.34 11.66
N ALA A 243 -2.43 0.79 10.93
CA ALA A 243 -1.27 1.67 10.95
C ALA A 243 -1.68 3.15 11.01
N ARG A 244 -0.89 3.97 11.70
CA ARG A 244 -0.80 5.40 11.44
C ARG A 244 0.12 5.60 10.26
N LEU A 245 -0.32 6.43 9.31
CA LEU A 245 0.42 6.72 8.09
C LEU A 245 1.07 8.10 8.23
N TRP A 246 2.39 8.15 8.13
CA TRP A 246 3.16 9.38 8.23
C TRP A 246 3.93 9.61 6.94
N ASP A 247 4.10 10.85 6.57
CA ASP A 247 5.18 11.29 5.69
C ASP A 247 6.19 12.13 6.48
N THR A 248 7.22 12.63 5.84
CA THR A 248 8.27 13.41 6.50
C THR A 248 7.79 14.77 7.05
N THR A 249 6.57 15.19 6.73
CA THR A 249 5.96 16.44 7.21
C THR A 249 4.98 16.22 8.36
N GLY A 250 4.60 14.96 8.67
CA GLY A 250 3.72 14.63 9.79
C GLY A 250 2.72 13.51 9.51
N LEU A 251 1.71 13.38 10.37
CA LEU A 251 0.62 12.40 10.20
C LEU A 251 -0.21 12.73 8.96
N VAL A 252 -0.50 11.71 8.17
CA VAL A 252 -1.30 11.80 6.93
C VAL A 252 -2.67 11.18 7.10
N GLY A 253 -2.72 10.06 7.83
CA GLY A 253 -3.95 9.28 7.95
C GLY A 253 -3.76 7.97 8.68
N ARG A 254 -4.63 7.02 8.37
CA ARG A 254 -4.62 5.68 8.98
C ARG A 254 -4.98 4.63 7.94
N SER A 255 -4.47 3.41 8.12
CA SER A 255 -4.92 2.22 7.39
C SER A 255 -5.41 1.12 8.31
N LEU A 256 -6.24 0.25 7.74
CA LEU A 256 -6.80 -0.93 8.38
C LEU A 256 -6.85 -2.07 7.35
N GLN A 257 -6.49 -3.29 7.79
CA GLN A 257 -6.57 -4.52 7.01
C GLN A 257 -7.18 -5.63 7.86
N THR A 258 -8.15 -6.36 7.33
CA THR A 258 -8.64 -7.61 7.91
C THR A 258 -7.83 -8.77 7.36
N LEU A 259 -7.34 -9.65 8.23
CA LEU A 259 -6.42 -10.71 7.89
C LEU A 259 -7.06 -12.09 8.06
N LEU A 260 -6.80 -12.96 7.10
CA LEU A 260 -6.95 -14.41 7.27
C LEU A 260 -5.60 -14.98 7.71
N LEU A 261 -5.59 -15.60 8.89
CA LEU A 261 -4.44 -16.28 9.47
C LEU A 261 -4.61 -17.79 9.30
N GLU A 262 -3.73 -18.44 8.55
CA GLU A 262 -3.81 -19.88 8.30
C GLU A 262 -2.48 -20.59 8.56
N PRO A 263 -2.49 -21.78 9.14
CA PRO A 263 -1.29 -22.59 9.24
C PRO A 263 -0.71 -22.88 7.85
N ARG A 264 0.62 -22.92 7.73
CA ARG A 264 1.24 -23.46 6.52
C ARG A 264 1.10 -24.99 6.49
N ALA A 265 0.77 -25.54 5.33
CA ALA A 265 0.77 -26.98 5.13
C ALA A 265 2.19 -27.50 5.37
N GLY A 266 2.36 -28.42 6.35
CA GLY A 266 3.65 -29.07 6.67
C GLY A 266 4.50 -28.37 7.72
N GLY A 267 3.93 -27.46 8.54
CA GLY A 267 4.58 -26.86 9.71
C GLY A 267 4.29 -27.65 10.99
#